data_1aead3eccf6a53fcf1c207c7d55af706
#
_entry.id   1aead3eccf6a53fcf1c207c7d55af706
#
_cell.length_a   1.000
_cell.length_b   1.000
_cell.length_c   1.000
_cell.angle_alpha   90.00
_cell.angle_beta   90.00
_cell.angle_gamma   90.00
#
_symmetry.space_group_name_H-M   'P 1'
#
loop_
_entity.id
_entity.type
_entity.pdbx_description
1 polymer ?
#
loop_
_entity_poly.entity_id
_entity_poly.type
_entity_poly.pdbx_seq_one_letter_code
_entity_poly.pdbx_strand_id
1 'polypeptide(L)'
;MNPTFKLEHKDNLSKARACKIKTSHGEINTPIFMPVGTQGTVKGVHQKELKDEIKADIILGNTYHLYLRPGIEIIEKAGGIHKFINWEKNILTDSGGYQVYSLASNRKITEEGVQFKSHIDGSKHFFSPEEAIDIQKSIGADIVMAFDECPPYPCDYSYAKNSMNLTHRWLDRCISRFNNTPAKYDYNQMFFPIVQGSTYKDLRKTSADYISSKNCFGNAIGGLSVGEPHDEMYEMTSIVCDILPEDKPRYLMGVGTPVNLLENISLGIDMFDCVMPTRNGRNGMLFTSEGIINIKNKKWEFDYSFLDDNGTTWVDKTYSKSYLRHLFSVNEMLGRQIASIHNLGFYCFLMSEARKKIIEGDFLNWKDKMVKKLNNRL
;
A
#
# COMPACT_ATOMS: atom_id res chain seq x y z
N MET A 1 -3.08 16.89 -17.65
CA MET A 1 -2.82 15.66 -18.46
C MET A 1 -3.80 14.60 -18.01
N ASN A 2 -4.40 13.83 -18.95
CA ASN A 2 -5.22 12.68 -18.55
C ASN A 2 -4.31 11.51 -18.18
N PRO A 3 -4.59 10.81 -17.07
CA PRO A 3 -3.83 9.64 -16.66
C PRO A 3 -3.93 8.53 -17.73
N THR A 4 -2.85 7.76 -17.90
CA THR A 4 -2.81 6.62 -18.82
C THR A 4 -2.16 5.42 -18.18
N PHE A 5 -2.58 4.22 -18.58
CA PHE A 5 -1.97 2.95 -18.19
C PHE A 5 -1.44 2.23 -19.44
N LYS A 6 -0.26 1.64 -19.33
CA LYS A 6 0.35 0.86 -20.41
C LYS A 6 0.97 -0.41 -19.84
N LEU A 7 0.53 -1.55 -20.33
CA LEU A 7 1.23 -2.82 -20.16
C LEU A 7 2.44 -2.82 -21.11
N GLU A 8 3.65 -2.94 -20.57
CA GLU A 8 4.89 -2.89 -21.35
C GLU A 8 5.46 -4.28 -21.60
N HIS A 9 5.39 -5.17 -20.59
CA HIS A 9 5.92 -6.53 -20.70
C HIS A 9 5.15 -7.50 -19.79
N LYS A 10 5.02 -8.77 -20.24
CA LYS A 10 4.51 -9.90 -19.43
C LYS A 10 5.60 -10.94 -19.32
N ASP A 11 5.73 -11.55 -18.15
CA ASP A 11 6.57 -12.72 -17.96
C ASP A 11 5.94 -13.95 -18.69
N ASN A 12 6.78 -14.77 -19.29
CA ASN A 12 6.31 -15.91 -20.05
C ASN A 12 5.94 -17.13 -19.19
N LEU A 13 6.44 -17.17 -17.94
CA LEU A 13 6.31 -18.33 -17.04
C LEU A 13 5.38 -18.06 -15.85
N SER A 14 4.94 -16.83 -15.69
CA SER A 14 4.03 -16.42 -14.62
C SER A 14 3.06 -15.34 -15.11
N LYS A 15 2.17 -14.86 -14.21
CA LYS A 15 1.29 -13.73 -14.50
C LYS A 15 1.96 -12.36 -14.20
N ALA A 16 3.24 -12.33 -13.86
CA ALA A 16 3.97 -11.11 -13.56
C ALA A 16 4.02 -10.18 -14.77
N ARG A 17 3.88 -8.90 -14.53
CA ARG A 17 3.84 -7.90 -15.59
C ARG A 17 4.56 -6.61 -15.18
N ALA A 18 5.21 -5.98 -16.14
CA ALA A 18 5.79 -4.67 -16.03
C ALA A 18 4.90 -3.68 -16.77
N CYS A 19 4.37 -2.70 -16.02
CA CYS A 19 3.46 -1.70 -16.55
C CYS A 19 3.94 -0.29 -16.21
N LYS A 20 3.28 0.71 -16.79
CA LYS A 20 3.52 2.12 -16.54
C LYS A 20 2.21 2.88 -16.39
N ILE A 21 2.10 3.67 -15.33
CA ILE A 21 1.00 4.61 -15.12
C ILE A 21 1.59 6.02 -15.26
N LYS A 22 1.00 6.85 -16.13
CA LYS A 22 1.34 8.27 -16.23
C LYS A 22 0.27 9.10 -15.57
N THR A 23 0.70 10.09 -14.78
CA THR A 23 -0.16 11.04 -14.08
C THR A 23 0.34 12.45 -14.29
N SER A 24 -0.30 13.43 -13.69
CA SER A 24 0.18 14.81 -13.67
C SER A 24 1.43 15.02 -12.79
N HIS A 25 1.68 14.12 -11.84
CA HIS A 25 2.84 14.18 -10.94
C HIS A 25 3.96 13.17 -11.30
N GLY A 26 3.93 12.64 -12.53
CA GLY A 26 5.00 11.81 -13.07
C GLY A 26 4.57 10.40 -13.47
N GLU A 27 5.55 9.51 -13.58
CA GLU A 27 5.34 8.12 -13.97
C GLU A 27 5.48 7.20 -12.76
N ILE A 28 4.64 6.16 -12.72
CA ILE A 28 4.75 5.06 -11.77
C ILE A 28 5.10 3.80 -12.56
N ASN A 29 6.27 3.22 -12.29
CA ASN A 29 6.73 2.00 -12.92
C ASN A 29 6.39 0.80 -12.03
N THR A 30 5.56 -0.12 -12.51
CA THR A 30 5.16 -1.30 -11.73
C THR A 30 5.96 -2.55 -12.11
N PRO A 31 6.11 -3.53 -11.20
CA PRO A 31 5.60 -3.58 -9.84
C PRO A 31 6.13 -2.45 -8.97
N ILE A 32 5.30 -1.94 -8.03
CA ILE A 32 5.68 -0.82 -7.15
C ILE A 32 5.23 -1.06 -5.71
N PHE A 33 6.06 -0.65 -4.75
CA PHE A 33 5.70 -0.55 -3.34
C PHE A 33 5.50 0.92 -2.96
N MET A 34 4.40 1.21 -2.29
CA MET A 34 4.04 2.55 -1.84
C MET A 34 4.37 2.72 -0.35
N PRO A 35 5.41 3.49 0.02
CA PRO A 35 5.67 3.82 1.42
C PRO A 35 4.46 4.50 2.07
N VAL A 36 4.07 4.02 3.28
CA VAL A 36 2.88 4.52 3.97
C VAL A 36 3.20 5.79 4.75
N GLY A 37 2.62 6.88 4.30
CA GLY A 37 2.66 8.21 4.92
C GLY A 37 1.35 8.54 5.65
N THR A 38 1.03 7.81 6.72
CA THR A 38 -0.26 7.81 7.45
C THR A 38 -0.85 9.22 7.70
N GLN A 39 -0.03 10.16 8.12
CA GLN A 39 -0.43 11.55 8.45
C GLN A 39 0.27 12.55 7.51
N GLY A 40 0.39 12.22 6.22
CA GLY A 40 1.16 13.03 5.28
C GLY A 40 2.67 12.94 5.48
N THR A 41 3.15 11.96 6.25
CA THR A 41 4.57 11.70 6.47
C THR A 41 4.86 10.23 6.61
N VAL A 42 5.91 9.75 5.95
CA VAL A 42 6.48 8.42 6.17
C VAL A 42 7.32 8.49 7.45
N LYS A 43 6.96 7.68 8.44
CA LYS A 43 7.50 7.82 9.81
C LYS A 43 9.02 7.74 9.88
N GLY A 44 9.66 8.84 10.30
CA GLY A 44 11.10 8.94 10.51
C GLY A 44 11.93 9.08 9.22
N VAL A 45 11.30 9.45 8.09
CA VAL A 45 11.97 9.59 6.79
C VAL A 45 11.58 10.93 6.16
N HIS A 46 12.55 11.72 5.74
CA HIS A 46 12.30 12.98 5.06
C HIS A 46 11.89 12.74 3.59
N GLN A 47 11.12 13.68 3.01
CA GLN A 47 10.74 13.63 1.61
C GLN A 47 11.95 13.57 0.66
N LYS A 48 13.06 14.24 1.01
CA LYS A 48 14.30 14.17 0.26
C LYS A 48 14.85 12.74 0.19
N GLU A 49 14.89 12.03 1.32
CA GLU A 49 15.34 10.63 1.37
C GLU A 49 14.41 9.71 0.60
N LEU A 50 13.07 9.93 0.68
CA LEU A 50 12.10 9.18 -0.11
C LEU A 50 12.31 9.37 -1.61
N LYS A 51 12.64 10.60 -2.05
CA LYS A 51 12.83 10.95 -3.45
C LYS A 51 14.18 10.49 -3.98
N ASP A 52 15.27 10.84 -3.30
CA ASP A 52 16.64 10.75 -3.82
C ASP A 52 17.28 9.38 -3.52
N GLU A 53 17.01 8.80 -2.34
CA GLU A 53 17.64 7.57 -1.87
C GLU A 53 16.75 6.34 -2.08
N ILE A 54 15.52 6.39 -1.53
CA ILE A 54 14.55 5.29 -1.62
C ILE A 54 13.95 5.22 -3.03
N LYS A 55 13.92 6.34 -3.75
CA LYS A 55 13.39 6.49 -5.12
C LYS A 55 11.92 6.08 -5.23
N ALA A 56 11.14 6.42 -4.21
CA ALA A 56 9.70 6.18 -4.23
C ALA A 56 9.03 7.05 -5.32
N ASP A 57 8.27 6.45 -6.22
CA ASP A 57 7.49 7.17 -7.24
C ASP A 57 6.09 7.54 -6.77
N ILE A 58 5.63 6.90 -5.69
CA ILE A 58 4.31 7.10 -5.10
C ILE A 58 4.38 6.79 -3.59
N ILE A 59 3.62 7.56 -2.80
CA ILE A 59 3.39 7.28 -1.38
C ILE A 59 1.90 7.14 -1.11
N LEU A 60 1.54 6.52 0.02
CA LEU A 60 0.16 6.36 0.45
C LEU A 60 -0.15 7.24 1.66
N GLY A 61 -1.22 8.04 1.58
CA GLY A 61 -1.78 8.79 2.70
C GLY A 61 -3.06 8.14 3.23
N ASN A 62 -3.33 8.24 4.54
CA ASN A 62 -4.55 7.69 5.11
C ASN A 62 -5.63 8.78 5.28
N THR A 63 -6.73 8.65 4.56
CA THR A 63 -7.85 9.59 4.57
C THR A 63 -8.41 9.84 5.97
N TYR A 64 -8.66 8.78 6.74
CA TYR A 64 -9.16 8.89 8.12
C TYR A 64 -8.25 9.77 9.01
N HIS A 65 -6.95 9.54 8.96
CA HIS A 65 -6.01 10.30 9.79
C HIS A 65 -5.90 11.75 9.34
N LEU A 66 -5.83 12.00 8.03
CA LEU A 66 -5.73 13.35 7.47
C LEU A 66 -7.01 14.16 7.70
N TYR A 67 -8.18 13.50 7.65
CA TYR A 67 -9.48 14.11 7.98
C TYR A 67 -9.54 14.55 9.45
N LEU A 68 -9.14 13.69 10.38
CA LEU A 68 -9.16 14.03 11.80
C LEU A 68 -8.08 15.06 12.18
N ARG A 69 -6.89 14.95 11.58
CA ARG A 69 -5.75 15.82 11.87
C ARG A 69 -4.75 15.83 10.70
N PRO A 70 -4.45 16.96 10.07
CA PRO A 70 -4.73 18.34 10.52
C PRO A 70 -6.17 18.80 10.25
N GLY A 71 -6.98 18.04 9.50
CA GLY A 71 -8.30 18.43 9.02
C GLY A 71 -8.26 18.92 7.57
N ILE A 72 -9.38 18.74 6.88
CA ILE A 72 -9.47 18.97 5.43
C ILE A 72 -9.31 20.45 5.08
N GLU A 73 -9.85 21.36 5.89
CA GLU A 73 -9.74 22.80 5.66
C GLU A 73 -8.28 23.28 5.58
N ILE A 74 -7.41 22.74 6.43
CA ILE A 74 -5.98 23.10 6.44
C ILE A 74 -5.29 22.61 5.16
N ILE A 75 -5.58 21.37 4.74
CA ILE A 75 -5.01 20.79 3.53
C ILE A 75 -5.48 21.54 2.28
N GLU A 76 -6.77 21.90 2.20
CA GLU A 76 -7.32 22.68 1.09
C GLU A 76 -6.69 24.08 0.99
N LYS A 77 -6.59 24.78 2.12
CA LYS A 77 -5.94 26.12 2.17
C LYS A 77 -4.46 26.08 1.78
N ALA A 78 -3.80 24.96 2.03
CA ALA A 78 -2.42 24.75 1.58
C ALA A 78 -2.31 24.48 0.07
N GLY A 79 -3.43 24.23 -0.62
CA GLY A 79 -3.48 23.90 -2.05
C GLY A 79 -3.33 22.40 -2.33
N GLY A 80 -3.82 21.54 -1.42
CA GLY A 80 -3.81 20.09 -1.50
C GLY A 80 -2.61 19.45 -0.80
N ILE A 81 -2.68 18.12 -0.65
CA ILE A 81 -1.69 17.36 0.11
C ILE A 81 -0.28 17.47 -0.47
N HIS A 82 -0.13 17.52 -1.79
CA HIS A 82 1.18 17.66 -2.45
C HIS A 82 1.92 18.91 -1.97
N LYS A 83 1.23 20.04 -1.94
CA LYS A 83 1.80 21.32 -1.46
C LYS A 83 1.97 21.31 0.06
N PHE A 84 0.99 20.76 0.77
CA PHE A 84 1.01 20.71 2.24
C PHE A 84 2.22 19.97 2.79
N ILE A 85 2.60 18.83 2.17
CA ILE A 85 3.74 18.03 2.63
C ILE A 85 5.02 18.23 1.80
N ASN A 86 4.99 19.11 0.80
CA ASN A 86 6.09 19.36 -0.15
C ASN A 86 6.56 18.06 -0.85
N TRP A 87 5.60 17.34 -1.48
CA TRP A 87 5.85 16.12 -2.23
C TRP A 87 5.39 16.27 -3.67
N GLU A 88 6.34 16.21 -4.61
CA GLU A 88 6.11 16.48 -6.04
C GLU A 88 5.64 15.28 -6.84
N LYS A 89 5.82 14.04 -6.29
CA LYS A 89 5.48 12.80 -6.96
C LYS A 89 4.07 12.33 -6.58
N ASN A 90 3.69 11.15 -7.04
CA ASN A 90 2.33 10.63 -6.89
C ASN A 90 1.95 10.35 -5.44
N ILE A 91 0.66 10.45 -5.15
CA ILE A 91 0.04 10.09 -3.88
C ILE A 91 -1.23 9.27 -4.15
N LEU A 92 -1.38 8.18 -3.40
CA LEU A 92 -2.65 7.46 -3.27
C LEU A 92 -3.22 7.76 -1.88
N THR A 93 -4.53 7.99 -1.78
CA THR A 93 -5.23 7.95 -0.48
C THR A 93 -6.12 6.72 -0.39
N ASP A 94 -6.08 6.03 0.74
CA ASP A 94 -7.07 5.01 1.06
C ASP A 94 -8.46 5.63 1.27
N SER A 95 -9.50 4.79 1.39
CA SER A 95 -10.87 5.26 1.63
C SER A 95 -11.14 5.73 3.06
N GLY A 96 -10.28 5.38 4.01
CA GLY A 96 -10.51 5.52 5.46
C GLY A 96 -11.36 4.40 6.08
N GLY A 97 -11.97 3.53 5.28
CA GLY A 97 -12.85 2.45 5.76
C GLY A 97 -12.17 1.48 6.72
N TYR A 98 -10.99 1.00 6.38
CA TYR A 98 -10.22 0.10 7.25
C TYR A 98 -9.84 0.73 8.60
N GLN A 99 -9.46 2.01 8.63
CA GLN A 99 -9.10 2.70 9.87
C GLN A 99 -10.31 2.95 10.76
N VAL A 100 -11.46 3.28 10.18
CA VAL A 100 -12.73 3.32 10.91
C VAL A 100 -13.05 1.93 11.48
N TYR A 101 -12.75 0.87 10.73
CA TYR A 101 -12.90 -0.51 11.22
C TYR A 101 -11.95 -0.82 12.37
N SER A 102 -10.65 -0.55 12.24
CA SER A 102 -9.61 -1.03 13.15
C SER A 102 -9.37 -0.14 14.38
N LEU A 103 -9.65 1.16 14.29
CA LEU A 103 -9.31 2.14 15.33
C LEU A 103 -10.52 2.68 16.10
N ALA A 104 -11.72 2.62 15.54
CA ALA A 104 -12.91 3.15 16.18
C ALA A 104 -13.53 2.11 17.14
N SER A 105 -13.46 2.38 18.43
CA SER A 105 -13.98 1.50 19.50
C SER A 105 -15.50 1.30 19.45
N ASN A 106 -16.25 2.25 18.89
CA ASN A 106 -17.70 2.22 18.74
C ASN A 106 -18.09 2.70 17.35
N ARG A 107 -18.24 1.76 16.40
CA ARG A 107 -18.75 2.04 15.06
C ARG A 107 -20.12 1.43 14.84
N LYS A 108 -20.93 2.08 14.03
CA LYS A 108 -22.19 1.54 13.53
C LYS A 108 -22.19 1.65 12.01
N ILE A 109 -22.25 0.49 11.36
CA ILE A 109 -22.33 0.37 9.90
C ILE A 109 -23.81 0.29 9.53
N THR A 110 -24.23 1.08 8.55
CA THR A 110 -25.59 1.12 7.97
C THR A 110 -25.48 1.19 6.45
N GLU A 111 -26.61 1.15 5.76
CA GLU A 111 -26.64 1.34 4.30
C GLU A 111 -26.14 2.73 3.89
N GLU A 112 -26.36 3.74 4.72
CA GLU A 112 -26.01 5.13 4.45
C GLU A 112 -24.50 5.38 4.60
N GLY A 113 -23.83 4.62 5.47
CA GLY A 113 -22.41 4.81 5.79
C GLY A 113 -22.04 4.31 7.17
N VAL A 114 -20.95 4.83 7.72
CA VAL A 114 -20.39 4.41 9.00
C VAL A 114 -20.32 5.56 9.99
N GLN A 115 -21.02 5.42 11.11
CA GLN A 115 -20.85 6.30 12.26
C GLN A 115 -19.74 5.77 13.16
N PHE A 116 -18.84 6.65 13.60
CA PHE A 116 -17.72 6.28 14.47
C PHE A 116 -17.35 7.39 15.45
N LYS A 117 -16.52 7.05 16.45
CA LYS A 117 -15.92 8.03 17.35
C LYS A 117 -14.43 8.16 17.04
N SER A 118 -13.95 9.40 16.99
CA SER A 118 -12.53 9.71 16.86
C SER A 118 -11.74 9.08 18.00
N HIS A 119 -10.63 8.42 17.66
CA HIS A 119 -9.68 7.87 18.64
C HIS A 119 -8.84 8.96 19.33
N ILE A 120 -8.91 10.21 18.85
CA ILE A 120 -8.12 11.33 19.34
C ILE A 120 -8.84 12.02 20.53
N ASP A 121 -10.13 12.31 20.35
CA ASP A 121 -10.92 13.15 21.27
C ASP A 121 -12.34 12.60 21.57
N GLY A 122 -12.70 11.46 20.96
CA GLY A 122 -14.01 10.83 21.16
C GLY A 122 -15.16 11.52 20.45
N SER A 123 -14.91 12.55 19.63
CA SER A 123 -15.94 13.22 18.83
C SER A 123 -16.63 12.24 17.86
N LYS A 124 -17.93 12.47 17.59
CA LYS A 124 -18.71 11.63 16.68
C LYS A 124 -18.55 12.12 15.24
N HIS A 125 -18.32 11.19 14.34
CA HIS A 125 -18.19 11.41 12.91
C HIS A 125 -19.04 10.42 12.14
N PHE A 126 -19.31 10.75 10.89
CA PHE A 126 -20.04 9.91 9.96
C PHE A 126 -19.33 9.95 8.61
N PHE A 127 -19.05 8.78 8.01
CA PHE A 127 -18.58 8.66 6.65
C PHE A 127 -19.61 7.96 5.81
N SER A 128 -20.18 8.66 4.84
CA SER A 128 -20.89 8.06 3.72
C SER A 128 -19.91 7.79 2.56
N PRO A 129 -20.28 6.98 1.57
CA PRO A 129 -19.51 6.85 0.33
C PRO A 129 -19.23 8.20 -0.35
N GLU A 130 -20.22 9.09 -0.37
CA GLU A 130 -20.09 10.43 -0.96
C GLU A 130 -19.09 11.29 -0.19
N GLU A 131 -19.19 11.27 1.14
CA GLU A 131 -18.31 12.06 2.01
C GLU A 131 -16.84 11.56 1.93
N ALA A 132 -16.63 10.24 1.87
CA ALA A 132 -15.30 9.66 1.68
C ALA A 132 -14.66 10.11 0.34
N ILE A 133 -15.45 10.25 -0.73
CA ILE A 133 -14.98 10.79 -2.01
C ILE A 133 -14.68 12.29 -1.90
N ASP A 134 -15.55 13.07 -1.28
CA ASP A 134 -15.35 14.51 -1.11
C ASP A 134 -14.09 14.84 -0.30
N ILE A 135 -13.87 14.09 0.77
CA ILE A 135 -12.67 14.21 1.59
C ILE A 135 -11.42 13.91 0.75
N GLN A 136 -11.38 12.81 0.00
CA GLN A 136 -10.22 12.45 -0.83
C GLN A 136 -10.00 13.44 -1.98
N LYS A 137 -11.08 13.97 -2.57
CA LYS A 137 -10.96 15.05 -3.58
C LYS A 137 -10.38 16.32 -2.97
N SER A 138 -10.73 16.63 -1.74
CA SER A 138 -10.19 17.78 -1.00
C SER A 138 -8.75 17.58 -0.56
N ILE A 139 -8.38 16.35 -0.19
CA ILE A 139 -6.97 16.00 0.05
C ILE A 139 -6.16 16.19 -1.24
N GLY A 140 -6.69 15.78 -2.40
CA GLY A 140 -6.04 15.98 -3.68
C GLY A 140 -4.93 14.97 -3.98
N ALA A 141 -5.10 13.70 -3.62
CA ALA A 141 -4.22 12.62 -4.07
C ALA A 141 -4.45 12.28 -5.55
N ASP A 142 -3.46 11.68 -6.23
CA ASP A 142 -3.61 11.24 -7.64
C ASP A 142 -4.56 10.06 -7.78
N ILE A 143 -4.55 9.15 -6.81
CA ILE A 143 -5.39 7.96 -6.78
C ILE A 143 -6.32 8.01 -5.58
N VAL A 144 -7.62 7.88 -5.84
CA VAL A 144 -8.73 7.89 -4.89
C VAL A 144 -9.32 6.48 -4.81
N MET A 145 -9.51 5.96 -3.59
CA MET A 145 -10.08 4.64 -3.35
C MET A 145 -11.59 4.72 -3.07
N ALA A 146 -12.32 3.72 -3.56
CA ALA A 146 -13.71 3.53 -3.16
C ALA A 146 -13.85 3.32 -1.66
N PHE A 147 -14.96 3.81 -1.07
CA PHE A 147 -15.30 3.48 0.31
C PHE A 147 -15.86 2.06 0.39
N ASP A 148 -15.28 1.24 1.24
CA ASP A 148 -15.60 -0.19 1.35
C ASP A 148 -15.75 -0.64 2.81
N GLU A 149 -16.40 -1.77 3.00
CA GLU A 149 -16.42 -2.47 4.28
C GLU A 149 -15.48 -3.68 4.20
N CYS A 150 -14.44 -3.66 5.05
CA CYS A 150 -13.49 -4.76 5.18
C CYS A 150 -13.96 -5.70 6.30
N PRO A 151 -14.43 -6.93 5.99
CA PRO A 151 -14.84 -7.88 7.02
C PRO A 151 -13.65 -8.37 7.84
N PRO A 152 -13.85 -8.79 9.11
CA PRO A 152 -12.81 -9.42 9.91
C PRO A 152 -12.43 -10.80 9.34
N TYR A 153 -11.27 -11.31 9.74
CA TYR A 153 -10.91 -12.69 9.50
C TYR A 153 -10.70 -13.40 10.86
N PRO A 154 -11.26 -14.62 11.05
CA PRO A 154 -12.27 -15.24 10.18
C PRO A 154 -13.65 -14.56 10.31
N CYS A 155 -14.50 -14.73 9.31
CA CYS A 155 -15.91 -14.35 9.39
C CYS A 155 -16.81 -15.38 8.70
N ASP A 156 -18.09 -15.38 9.07
CA ASP A 156 -19.07 -16.27 8.45
C ASP A 156 -19.37 -15.88 7.00
N TYR A 157 -19.71 -16.89 6.19
CA TYR A 157 -20.07 -16.69 4.78
C TYR A 157 -21.19 -15.66 4.57
N SER A 158 -22.24 -15.73 5.41
CA SER A 158 -23.38 -14.80 5.34
C SER A 158 -22.95 -13.35 5.62
N TYR A 159 -22.06 -13.15 6.61
CA TYR A 159 -21.50 -11.83 6.89
C TYR A 159 -20.64 -11.34 5.72
N ALA A 160 -19.70 -12.16 5.23
CA ALA A 160 -18.84 -11.81 4.09
C ALA A 160 -19.65 -11.44 2.85
N LYS A 161 -20.74 -12.18 2.54
CA LYS A 161 -21.64 -11.90 1.43
C LYS A 161 -22.39 -10.57 1.60
N ASN A 162 -22.91 -10.30 2.79
CA ASN A 162 -23.63 -9.05 3.08
C ASN A 162 -22.68 -7.84 3.00
N SER A 163 -21.47 -7.95 3.55
CA SER A 163 -20.41 -6.95 3.48
C SER A 163 -20.01 -6.64 2.04
N MET A 164 -19.76 -7.70 1.24
CA MET A 164 -19.46 -7.55 -0.19
C MET A 164 -20.58 -6.81 -0.93
N ASN A 165 -21.84 -7.21 -0.71
CA ASN A 165 -22.99 -6.56 -1.35
C ASN A 165 -23.15 -5.10 -0.92
N LEU A 166 -22.89 -4.76 0.34
CA LEU A 166 -22.87 -3.40 0.82
C LEU A 166 -21.77 -2.59 0.14
N THR A 167 -20.57 -3.14 0.06
CA THR A 167 -19.43 -2.52 -0.65
C THR A 167 -19.77 -2.23 -2.10
N HIS A 168 -20.47 -3.14 -2.80
CA HIS A 168 -20.91 -2.92 -4.19
C HIS A 168 -21.89 -1.74 -4.32
N ARG A 169 -22.89 -1.64 -3.42
CA ARG A 169 -23.82 -0.51 -3.42
C ARG A 169 -23.13 0.80 -3.09
N TRP A 170 -22.22 0.78 -2.13
CA TRP A 170 -21.40 1.95 -1.80
C TRP A 170 -20.47 2.36 -2.97
N LEU A 171 -19.95 1.38 -3.71
CA LEU A 171 -19.14 1.66 -4.91
C LEU A 171 -19.94 2.46 -5.96
N ASP A 172 -21.19 2.07 -6.23
CA ASP A 172 -22.01 2.81 -7.20
C ASP A 172 -22.25 4.27 -6.78
N ARG A 173 -22.44 4.50 -5.48
CA ARG A 173 -22.55 5.84 -4.90
C ARG A 173 -21.22 6.60 -5.01
N CYS A 174 -20.08 5.94 -4.71
CA CYS A 174 -18.75 6.53 -4.88
C CYS A 174 -18.48 6.94 -6.33
N ILE A 175 -18.77 6.06 -7.31
CA ILE A 175 -18.59 6.35 -8.74
C ILE A 175 -19.45 7.56 -9.15
N SER A 176 -20.74 7.56 -8.78
CA SER A 176 -21.63 8.67 -9.06
C SER A 176 -21.09 9.98 -8.48
N ARG A 177 -20.66 9.97 -7.20
CA ARG A 177 -20.11 11.18 -6.56
C ARG A 177 -18.81 11.63 -7.20
N PHE A 178 -17.89 10.69 -7.47
CA PHE A 178 -16.59 11.00 -8.09
C PHE A 178 -16.77 11.68 -9.46
N ASN A 179 -17.65 11.16 -10.30
CA ASN A 179 -17.89 11.68 -11.65
C ASN A 179 -18.62 13.03 -11.66
N ASN A 180 -19.51 13.25 -10.69
CA ASN A 180 -20.30 14.48 -10.61
C ASN A 180 -19.63 15.60 -9.79
N THR A 181 -18.53 15.32 -9.11
CA THR A 181 -17.77 16.33 -8.36
C THR A 181 -16.59 16.80 -9.20
N PRO A 182 -16.48 18.10 -9.50
CA PRO A 182 -15.37 18.64 -10.29
C PRO A 182 -14.01 18.44 -9.59
N ALA A 183 -12.93 18.43 -10.35
CA ALA A 183 -11.59 18.44 -9.80
C ALA A 183 -11.39 19.75 -9.00
N LYS A 184 -10.78 19.63 -7.81
CA LYS A 184 -10.45 20.79 -6.97
C LYS A 184 -9.11 21.43 -7.32
N TYR A 185 -8.25 20.67 -8.00
CA TYR A 185 -6.89 21.08 -8.38
C TYR A 185 -6.69 20.92 -9.88
N ASP A 186 -5.61 21.48 -10.43
CA ASP A 186 -5.33 21.53 -11.87
C ASP A 186 -4.89 20.17 -12.48
N TYR A 187 -5.35 19.05 -11.88
CA TYR A 187 -5.06 17.68 -12.36
C TYR A 187 -6.24 16.74 -12.12
N ASN A 188 -6.29 15.69 -12.95
CA ASN A 188 -7.31 14.65 -12.85
C ASN A 188 -6.85 13.54 -11.93
N GLN A 189 -7.73 13.16 -11.01
CA GLN A 189 -7.55 12.04 -10.11
C GLN A 189 -8.04 10.74 -10.77
N MET A 190 -7.44 9.61 -10.40
CA MET A 190 -7.84 8.27 -10.82
C MET A 190 -8.67 7.64 -9.71
N PHE A 191 -9.70 6.88 -10.08
CA PHE A 191 -10.57 6.20 -9.12
C PHE A 191 -10.35 4.68 -9.19
N PHE A 192 -10.15 4.04 -8.03
CA PHE A 192 -9.96 2.59 -7.88
C PHE A 192 -11.06 1.98 -7.00
N PRO A 193 -11.91 1.10 -7.54
CA PRO A 193 -12.81 0.25 -6.77
C PRO A 193 -12.04 -0.87 -6.06
N ILE A 194 -12.68 -1.51 -5.07
CA ILE A 194 -12.07 -2.53 -4.22
C ILE A 194 -12.87 -3.84 -4.30
N VAL A 195 -12.22 -4.93 -4.70
CA VAL A 195 -12.76 -6.29 -4.64
C VAL A 195 -12.76 -6.76 -3.19
N GLN A 196 -13.92 -7.18 -2.70
CA GLN A 196 -14.11 -7.77 -1.37
C GLN A 196 -14.61 -9.23 -1.49
N GLY A 197 -14.91 -9.92 -0.38
CA GLY A 197 -15.41 -11.30 -0.38
C GLY A 197 -14.69 -12.22 0.60
N SER A 198 -13.88 -11.67 1.53
CA SER A 198 -13.08 -12.44 2.50
C SER A 198 -12.27 -13.54 1.80
N THR A 199 -12.23 -14.75 2.34
CA THR A 199 -11.53 -15.91 1.74
C THR A 199 -12.50 -16.89 1.05
N TYR A 200 -13.67 -16.41 0.59
CA TYR A 200 -14.66 -17.20 -0.12
C TYR A 200 -14.52 -17.04 -1.64
N LYS A 201 -14.14 -18.11 -2.33
CA LYS A 201 -13.81 -18.12 -3.78
C LYS A 201 -14.94 -17.59 -4.66
N ASP A 202 -16.17 -17.99 -4.39
CA ASP A 202 -17.35 -17.58 -5.14
C ASP A 202 -17.67 -16.09 -4.92
N LEU A 203 -17.51 -15.58 -3.69
CA LEU A 203 -17.68 -14.17 -3.39
C LEU A 203 -16.58 -13.33 -4.06
N ARG A 204 -15.33 -13.77 -4.02
CA ARG A 204 -14.21 -13.10 -4.72
C ARG A 204 -14.46 -13.01 -6.22
N LYS A 205 -14.93 -14.09 -6.86
CA LYS A 205 -15.31 -14.10 -8.28
C LYS A 205 -16.44 -13.11 -8.55
N THR A 206 -17.54 -13.20 -7.79
CA THR A 206 -18.69 -12.29 -7.93
C THR A 206 -18.27 -10.82 -7.78
N SER A 207 -17.41 -10.53 -6.80
CA SER A 207 -16.92 -9.17 -6.58
C SER A 207 -16.00 -8.71 -7.70
N ALA A 208 -15.08 -9.56 -8.17
CA ALA A 208 -14.18 -9.21 -9.27
C ALA A 208 -14.93 -8.92 -10.57
N ASP A 209 -15.95 -9.73 -10.91
CA ASP A 209 -16.83 -9.50 -12.06
C ASP A 209 -17.57 -8.16 -11.94
N TYR A 210 -18.17 -7.91 -10.78
CA TYR A 210 -18.88 -6.65 -10.52
C TYR A 210 -17.98 -5.44 -10.66
N ILE A 211 -16.80 -5.47 -10.04
CA ILE A 211 -15.81 -4.39 -10.07
C ILE A 211 -15.31 -4.17 -11.52
N SER A 212 -14.97 -5.23 -12.24
CA SER A 212 -14.50 -5.15 -13.63
C SER A 212 -15.54 -4.49 -14.55
N SER A 213 -16.84 -4.76 -14.32
CA SER A 213 -17.93 -4.17 -15.12
C SER A 213 -18.03 -2.65 -14.98
N LYS A 214 -17.48 -2.04 -13.91
CA LYS A 214 -17.52 -0.58 -13.70
C LYS A 214 -16.51 0.18 -14.56
N ASN A 215 -15.56 -0.49 -15.17
CA ASN A 215 -14.55 0.08 -16.08
C ASN A 215 -13.83 1.31 -15.51
N CYS A 216 -13.49 1.29 -14.22
CA CYS A 216 -12.71 2.33 -13.57
C CYS A 216 -11.25 2.32 -14.05
N PHE A 217 -10.45 3.30 -13.63
CA PHE A 217 -9.06 3.43 -14.08
C PHE A 217 -8.18 2.25 -13.65
N GLY A 218 -8.33 1.78 -12.43
CA GLY A 218 -7.61 0.63 -11.87
C GLY A 218 -8.52 -0.17 -10.94
N ASN A 219 -8.01 -1.26 -10.38
CA ASN A 219 -8.75 -2.14 -9.49
C ASN A 219 -7.90 -2.53 -8.29
N ALA A 220 -8.48 -2.51 -7.10
CA ALA A 220 -7.81 -2.96 -5.88
C ALA A 220 -8.44 -4.26 -5.35
N ILE A 221 -7.64 -4.99 -4.57
CA ILE A 221 -8.04 -6.19 -3.85
C ILE A 221 -7.88 -5.89 -2.36
N GLY A 222 -8.99 -5.79 -1.64
CA GLY A 222 -9.02 -5.58 -0.20
C GLY A 222 -9.46 -6.83 0.56
N GLY A 223 -9.50 -6.73 1.89
CA GLY A 223 -9.95 -7.81 2.76
C GLY A 223 -9.08 -9.07 2.74
N LEU A 224 -7.80 -8.91 2.41
CA LEU A 224 -6.74 -9.92 2.54
C LEU A 224 -5.61 -9.33 3.41
N SER A 225 -4.68 -10.17 3.88
CA SER A 225 -3.64 -9.80 4.85
C SER A 225 -4.23 -9.28 6.18
N VAL A 226 -5.36 -9.85 6.59
CA VAL A 226 -6.09 -9.52 7.84
C VAL A 226 -6.03 -10.65 8.87
N GLY A 227 -5.21 -11.69 8.63
CA GLY A 227 -4.99 -12.81 9.56
C GLY A 227 -5.07 -14.19 8.92
N GLU A 228 -5.48 -14.30 7.66
CA GLU A 228 -5.53 -15.57 6.92
C GLU A 228 -4.11 -16.13 6.65
N PRO A 229 -3.97 -17.46 6.44
CA PRO A 229 -2.74 -18.07 5.97
C PRO A 229 -2.32 -17.50 4.61
N HIS A 230 -1.00 -17.43 4.36
CA HIS A 230 -0.47 -16.87 3.11
C HIS A 230 -0.96 -17.62 1.87
N ASP A 231 -1.08 -18.96 1.93
CA ASP A 231 -1.55 -19.77 0.80
C ASP A 231 -2.99 -19.43 0.42
N GLU A 232 -3.84 -19.16 1.42
CA GLU A 232 -5.22 -18.74 1.20
C GLU A 232 -5.27 -17.34 0.55
N MET A 233 -4.43 -16.40 1.01
CA MET A 233 -4.27 -15.09 0.39
C MET A 233 -3.83 -15.22 -1.08
N TYR A 234 -2.83 -16.07 -1.38
CA TYR A 234 -2.36 -16.28 -2.75
C TYR A 234 -3.43 -16.89 -3.64
N GLU A 235 -4.18 -17.86 -3.13
CA GLU A 235 -5.28 -18.47 -3.88
C GLU A 235 -6.36 -17.43 -4.23
N MET A 236 -6.79 -16.63 -3.25
CA MET A 236 -7.79 -15.59 -3.48
C MET A 236 -7.29 -14.52 -4.47
N THR A 237 -6.03 -14.11 -4.34
CA THR A 237 -5.40 -13.15 -5.28
C THR A 237 -5.37 -13.72 -6.70
N SER A 238 -4.97 -14.99 -6.86
CA SER A 238 -4.93 -15.64 -8.19
C SER A 238 -6.29 -15.67 -8.86
N ILE A 239 -7.34 -16.07 -8.11
CA ILE A 239 -8.73 -16.11 -8.60
C ILE A 239 -9.20 -14.73 -9.08
N VAL A 240 -8.92 -13.70 -8.31
CA VAL A 240 -9.31 -12.32 -8.66
C VAL A 240 -8.53 -11.82 -9.87
N CYS A 241 -7.22 -12.06 -9.92
CA CYS A 241 -6.39 -11.64 -11.06
C CYS A 241 -6.76 -12.31 -12.39
N ASP A 242 -7.40 -13.49 -12.37
CA ASP A 242 -7.90 -14.17 -13.58
C ASP A 242 -9.12 -13.44 -14.18
N ILE A 243 -9.81 -12.62 -13.41
CA ILE A 243 -11.03 -11.91 -13.79
C ILE A 243 -10.77 -10.44 -14.10
N LEU A 244 -9.88 -9.81 -13.30
CA LEU A 244 -9.59 -8.38 -13.47
C LEU A 244 -8.95 -8.07 -14.83
N PRO A 245 -9.35 -6.97 -15.49
CA PRO A 245 -8.84 -6.57 -16.80
C PRO A 245 -7.30 -6.45 -16.83
N GLU A 246 -6.70 -6.86 -17.95
CA GLU A 246 -5.26 -6.76 -18.14
C GLU A 246 -4.78 -5.33 -18.48
N ASP A 247 -5.66 -4.54 -19.07
CA ASP A 247 -5.42 -3.15 -19.46
C ASP A 247 -5.64 -2.14 -18.31
N LYS A 248 -5.70 -2.63 -17.06
CA LYS A 248 -5.87 -1.83 -15.84
C LYS A 248 -4.83 -2.20 -14.79
N PRO A 249 -4.36 -1.24 -13.98
CA PRO A 249 -3.51 -1.54 -12.83
C PRO A 249 -4.26 -2.32 -11.74
N ARG A 250 -3.55 -3.22 -11.06
CA ARG A 250 -4.04 -4.09 -9.98
C ARG A 250 -3.27 -3.81 -8.70
N TYR A 251 -3.98 -3.43 -7.66
CA TYR A 251 -3.43 -3.06 -6.38
C TYR A 251 -3.88 -4.04 -5.29
N LEU A 252 -2.94 -4.75 -4.65
CA LEU A 252 -3.21 -5.60 -3.48
C LEU A 252 -2.91 -4.81 -2.21
N MET A 253 -3.96 -4.50 -1.44
CA MET A 253 -3.92 -3.59 -0.31
C MET A 253 -3.31 -4.24 0.94
N GLY A 254 -2.46 -3.52 1.65
CA GLY A 254 -1.94 -3.90 2.97
C GLY A 254 -0.92 -5.05 2.98
N VAL A 255 -0.46 -5.51 1.83
CA VAL A 255 0.50 -6.62 1.71
C VAL A 255 1.92 -6.09 1.46
N GLY A 256 2.95 -6.52 2.09
CA GLY A 256 3.15 -7.39 3.24
C GLY A 256 4.62 -7.65 3.42
N THR A 257 5.02 -8.89 3.63
CA THR A 257 6.44 -9.26 3.70
C THR A 257 7.09 -9.24 2.31
N PRO A 258 8.44 -9.13 2.20
CA PRO A 258 9.12 -9.23 0.90
C PRO A 258 8.76 -10.49 0.10
N VAL A 259 8.58 -11.63 0.78
CA VAL A 259 8.14 -12.88 0.16
C VAL A 259 6.72 -12.74 -0.42
N ASN A 260 5.78 -12.20 0.38
CA ASN A 260 4.41 -11.99 -0.08
C ASN A 260 4.34 -11.08 -1.31
N LEU A 261 5.20 -10.05 -1.38
CA LEU A 261 5.28 -9.18 -2.54
C LEU A 261 5.67 -9.95 -3.80
N LEU A 262 6.77 -10.72 -3.73
CA LEU A 262 7.26 -11.48 -4.88
C LEU A 262 6.28 -12.55 -5.35
N GLU A 263 5.63 -13.27 -4.42
CA GLU A 263 4.60 -14.26 -4.76
C GLU A 263 3.39 -13.60 -5.45
N ASN A 264 2.89 -12.48 -4.92
CA ASN A 264 1.75 -11.79 -5.53
C ASN A 264 2.08 -11.08 -6.85
N ILE A 265 3.33 -10.64 -7.07
CA ILE A 265 3.78 -10.19 -8.38
C ILE A 265 3.64 -11.34 -9.40
N SER A 266 4.04 -12.56 -9.03
CA SER A 266 3.90 -13.74 -9.92
C SER A 266 2.44 -14.06 -10.28
N LEU A 267 1.48 -13.60 -9.45
CA LEU A 267 0.04 -13.73 -9.67
C LEU A 267 -0.59 -12.56 -10.46
N GLY A 268 0.21 -11.55 -10.80
CA GLY A 268 -0.22 -10.43 -11.66
C GLY A 268 -0.59 -9.15 -10.94
N ILE A 269 -0.13 -8.94 -9.71
CA ILE A 269 -0.31 -7.69 -8.96
C ILE A 269 0.77 -6.67 -9.34
N ASP A 270 0.37 -5.42 -9.46
CA ASP A 270 1.23 -4.29 -9.86
C ASP A 270 1.65 -3.40 -8.68
N MET A 271 0.75 -3.19 -7.71
CA MET A 271 0.91 -2.17 -6.67
C MET A 271 0.69 -2.77 -5.29
N PHE A 272 1.48 -2.31 -4.32
CA PHE A 272 1.44 -2.77 -2.93
C PHE A 272 1.66 -1.61 -1.98
N ASP A 273 1.11 -1.73 -0.76
CA ASP A 273 1.46 -0.92 0.39
C ASP A 273 1.53 -1.78 1.64
N CYS A 274 2.33 -1.40 2.59
CA CYS A 274 2.28 -1.94 3.95
C CYS A 274 3.06 -1.06 4.91
N VAL A 275 2.64 -1.01 6.17
CA VAL A 275 3.39 -0.34 7.25
C VAL A 275 4.61 -1.13 7.72
N MET A 276 4.77 -2.39 7.28
CA MET A 276 5.82 -3.30 7.76
C MET A 276 7.24 -2.73 7.64
N PRO A 277 7.68 -2.16 6.52
CA PRO A 277 9.06 -1.68 6.41
C PRO A 277 9.43 -0.72 7.54
N THR A 278 8.63 0.31 7.75
CA THR A 278 8.90 1.30 8.80
C THR A 278 8.54 0.80 10.19
N ARG A 279 7.45 0.05 10.36
CA ARG A 279 7.06 -0.51 11.66
C ARG A 279 8.09 -1.52 12.16
N ASN A 280 8.50 -2.46 11.32
CA ASN A 280 9.49 -3.47 11.66
C ASN A 280 10.88 -2.84 11.86
N GLY A 281 11.27 -1.91 10.99
CA GLY A 281 12.51 -1.13 11.14
C GLY A 281 12.59 -0.45 12.50
N ARG A 282 11.56 0.31 12.89
CA ARG A 282 11.51 0.96 14.21
C ARG A 282 11.52 0.00 15.39
N ASN A 283 11.19 -1.28 15.16
CA ASN A 283 11.28 -2.35 16.16
C ASN A 283 12.57 -3.17 16.09
N GLY A 284 13.49 -2.83 15.17
CA GLY A 284 14.79 -3.46 15.05
C GLY A 284 14.83 -4.69 14.15
N MET A 285 13.80 -4.91 13.32
CA MET A 285 13.80 -5.94 12.29
C MET A 285 14.16 -5.31 10.94
N LEU A 286 15.25 -5.82 10.31
CA LEU A 286 15.73 -5.38 9.01
C LEU A 286 15.52 -6.47 7.97
N PHE A 287 15.15 -6.08 6.76
CA PHE A 287 15.08 -6.96 5.60
C PHE A 287 16.30 -6.69 4.71
N THR A 288 17.11 -7.70 4.46
CA THR A 288 18.34 -7.59 3.68
C THR A 288 18.31 -8.52 2.48
N SER A 289 19.24 -8.34 1.57
CA SER A 289 19.43 -9.21 0.39
C SER A 289 19.74 -10.68 0.73
N GLU A 290 20.17 -10.97 1.96
CA GLU A 290 20.54 -12.31 2.42
C GLU A 290 19.55 -12.92 3.43
N GLY A 291 18.61 -12.10 3.95
CA GLY A 291 17.62 -12.57 4.91
C GLY A 291 17.17 -11.50 5.91
N ILE A 292 16.58 -11.94 7.01
CA ILE A 292 16.00 -11.07 8.04
C ILE A 292 16.95 -10.97 9.22
N ILE A 293 17.27 -9.74 9.63
CA ILE A 293 18.08 -9.40 10.80
C ILE A 293 17.20 -8.89 11.92
N ASN A 294 17.31 -9.44 13.14
CA ASN A 294 16.90 -8.73 14.34
C ASN A 294 18.13 -8.07 14.95
N ILE A 295 18.27 -6.76 14.73
CA ILE A 295 19.47 -6.00 15.13
C ILE A 295 19.67 -5.94 16.65
N LYS A 296 18.64 -6.25 17.45
CA LYS A 296 18.74 -6.29 18.92
C LYS A 296 19.48 -7.52 19.43
N ASN A 297 19.70 -8.54 18.59
CA ASN A 297 20.40 -9.75 18.99
C ASN A 297 21.86 -9.45 19.39
N LYS A 298 22.33 -10.12 20.45
CA LYS A 298 23.68 -9.92 21.00
C LYS A 298 24.79 -10.24 19.99
N LYS A 299 24.57 -11.15 19.07
CA LYS A 299 25.57 -11.53 18.07
C LYS A 299 26.06 -10.37 17.19
N TRP A 300 25.27 -9.30 17.05
CA TRP A 300 25.67 -8.11 16.27
C TRP A 300 26.53 -7.11 17.06
N GLU A 301 26.85 -7.39 18.33
CA GLU A 301 27.58 -6.48 19.21
C GLU A 301 28.97 -6.12 18.71
N PHE A 302 29.65 -7.09 18.10
CA PHE A 302 30.99 -6.94 17.51
C PHE A 302 31.00 -7.08 15.99
N ASP A 303 29.84 -6.98 15.34
CA ASP A 303 29.75 -7.02 13.88
C ASP A 303 29.89 -5.60 13.31
N TYR A 304 31.07 -5.29 12.83
CA TYR A 304 31.40 -3.99 12.23
C TYR A 304 31.14 -3.95 10.72
N SER A 305 30.58 -5.00 10.14
CA SER A 305 30.18 -4.99 8.72
C SER A 305 28.97 -4.07 8.49
N PHE A 306 28.76 -3.69 7.25
CA PHE A 306 27.63 -2.88 6.83
C PHE A 306 26.29 -3.58 7.05
N LEU A 307 25.20 -2.80 7.00
CA LEU A 307 23.85 -3.33 7.22
C LEU A 307 23.47 -4.33 6.11
N ASP A 308 23.72 -3.98 4.87
CA ASP A 308 23.56 -4.84 3.70
C ASP A 308 24.58 -4.43 2.62
N ASP A 309 25.46 -5.34 2.22
CA ASP A 309 26.48 -5.06 1.19
C ASP A 309 25.86 -4.77 -0.18
N ASN A 310 24.67 -5.31 -0.45
CA ASN A 310 23.86 -5.04 -1.65
C ASN A 310 22.85 -3.92 -1.45
N GLY A 311 22.88 -3.25 -0.30
CA GLY A 311 21.97 -2.15 0.03
C GLY A 311 22.09 -0.96 -0.92
N THR A 312 20.98 -0.28 -1.16
CA THR A 312 20.85 0.78 -2.16
C THR A 312 20.79 2.18 -1.58
N THR A 313 20.65 2.28 -0.26
CA THR A 313 20.62 3.57 0.43
C THR A 313 21.95 3.91 1.06
N TRP A 314 22.19 5.20 1.30
CA TRP A 314 23.43 5.64 1.92
C TRP A 314 23.63 5.06 3.34
N VAL A 315 22.55 4.81 4.09
CA VAL A 315 22.65 4.24 5.44
C VAL A 315 23.21 2.82 5.42
N ASP A 316 22.99 2.07 4.36
CA ASP A 316 23.41 0.67 4.23
C ASP A 316 24.93 0.51 4.25
N LYS A 317 25.65 1.51 3.73
CA LYS A 317 27.11 1.53 3.57
C LYS A 317 27.82 2.55 4.47
N THR A 318 27.05 3.18 5.39
CA THR A 318 27.60 4.15 6.34
C THR A 318 27.68 3.57 7.74
N TYR A 319 26.66 2.82 8.13
CA TYR A 319 26.54 2.34 9.51
C TYR A 319 26.79 0.84 9.61
N SER A 320 27.52 0.45 10.68
CA SER A 320 27.73 -0.96 10.99
C SER A 320 26.56 -1.55 11.77
N LYS A 321 26.40 -2.87 11.71
CA LYS A 321 25.43 -3.61 12.52
C LYS A 321 25.66 -3.37 14.02
N SER A 322 26.92 -3.34 14.47
CA SER A 322 27.29 -3.04 15.86
C SER A 322 26.80 -1.68 16.30
N TYR A 323 27.02 -0.62 15.51
CA TYR A 323 26.56 0.72 15.84
C TYR A 323 25.02 0.83 15.85
N LEU A 324 24.36 0.27 14.85
CA LEU A 324 22.90 0.27 14.80
C LEU A 324 22.30 -0.47 16.01
N ARG A 325 22.89 -1.64 16.40
CA ARG A 325 22.49 -2.35 17.61
C ARG A 325 22.65 -1.46 18.86
N HIS A 326 23.76 -0.74 19.00
CA HIS A 326 23.96 0.20 20.09
C HIS A 326 22.84 1.24 20.16
N LEU A 327 22.49 1.88 19.03
CA LEU A 327 21.41 2.87 18.97
C LEU A 327 20.06 2.30 19.44
N PHE A 328 19.75 1.04 19.09
CA PHE A 328 18.56 0.36 19.58
C PHE A 328 18.63 0.04 21.08
N SER A 329 19.80 -0.30 21.62
CA SER A 329 19.99 -0.62 23.03
C SER A 329 19.81 0.59 23.94
N VAL A 330 20.20 1.78 23.47
CA VAL A 330 20.04 3.07 24.20
C VAL A 330 18.75 3.81 23.80
N ASN A 331 17.91 3.18 22.97
CA ASN A 331 16.61 3.71 22.53
C ASN A 331 16.71 5.05 21.75
N GLU A 332 17.80 5.25 20.99
CA GLU A 332 18.04 6.47 20.23
C GLU A 332 17.15 6.54 18.97
N MET A 333 16.63 7.74 18.68
CA MET A 333 15.75 7.96 17.50
C MET A 333 16.46 7.67 16.17
N LEU A 334 17.75 7.99 16.08
CA LEU A 334 18.55 7.77 14.87
C LEU A 334 18.53 6.30 14.44
N GLY A 335 18.57 5.35 15.38
CA GLY A 335 18.51 3.93 15.07
C GLY A 335 17.21 3.55 14.34
N ARG A 336 16.07 4.12 14.76
CA ARG A 336 14.77 3.87 14.13
C ARG A 336 14.67 4.52 12.74
N GLN A 337 15.32 5.66 12.55
CA GLN A 337 15.39 6.37 11.27
C GLN A 337 16.23 5.59 10.27
N ILE A 338 17.46 5.19 10.64
CA ILE A 338 18.34 4.35 9.83
C ILE A 338 17.61 3.07 9.37
N ALA A 339 17.00 2.34 10.32
CA ALA A 339 16.29 1.10 10.04
C ALA A 339 15.06 1.30 9.12
N SER A 340 14.38 2.45 9.22
CA SER A 340 13.24 2.77 8.35
C SER A 340 13.70 3.08 6.92
N ILE A 341 14.76 3.85 6.75
CA ILE A 341 15.35 4.18 5.44
C ILE A 341 15.86 2.89 4.77
N HIS A 342 16.63 2.08 5.50
CA HIS A 342 17.14 0.79 5.03
C HIS A 342 16.00 -0.11 4.50
N ASN A 343 14.98 -0.37 5.35
CA ASN A 343 13.88 -1.26 4.96
C ASN A 343 13.08 -0.73 3.77
N LEU A 344 12.80 0.57 3.70
CA LEU A 344 12.09 1.15 2.57
C LEU A 344 12.93 1.09 1.29
N GLY A 345 14.24 1.38 1.38
CA GLY A 345 15.17 1.22 0.27
C GLY A 345 15.17 -0.21 -0.25
N PHE A 346 15.24 -1.18 0.65
CA PHE A 346 15.18 -2.59 0.28
C PHE A 346 13.87 -2.98 -0.43
N TYR A 347 12.72 -2.52 0.07
CA TYR A 347 11.42 -2.81 -0.57
C TYR A 347 11.32 -2.19 -1.97
N CYS A 348 11.72 -0.94 -2.13
CA CYS A 348 11.69 -0.28 -3.44
C CYS A 348 12.71 -0.91 -4.41
N PHE A 349 13.89 -1.28 -3.93
CA PHE A 349 14.87 -2.04 -4.69
C PHE A 349 14.31 -3.38 -5.17
N LEU A 350 13.65 -4.13 -4.29
CA LEU A 350 13.05 -5.42 -4.62
C LEU A 350 12.02 -5.29 -5.77
N MET A 351 11.21 -4.23 -5.76
CA MET A 351 10.25 -3.94 -6.84
C MET A 351 10.96 -3.59 -8.16
N SER A 352 12.00 -2.77 -8.09
CA SER A 352 12.80 -2.39 -9.26
C SER A 352 13.49 -3.59 -9.90
N GLU A 353 14.08 -4.49 -9.09
CA GLU A 353 14.67 -5.72 -9.60
C GLU A 353 13.63 -6.69 -10.14
N ALA A 354 12.47 -6.85 -9.48
CA ALA A 354 11.37 -7.64 -10.00
C ALA A 354 10.95 -7.15 -11.40
N ARG A 355 10.75 -5.82 -11.56
CA ARG A 355 10.43 -5.23 -12.87
C ARG A 355 11.50 -5.54 -13.92
N LYS A 356 12.77 -5.35 -13.59
CA LYS A 356 13.89 -5.65 -14.47
C LYS A 356 13.87 -7.11 -14.91
N LYS A 357 13.67 -8.05 -13.96
CA LYS A 357 13.61 -9.49 -14.23
C LYS A 357 12.41 -9.91 -15.06
N ILE A 358 11.27 -9.23 -14.92
CA ILE A 358 10.10 -9.42 -15.79
C ILE A 358 10.47 -9.02 -17.24
N ILE A 359 11.10 -7.86 -17.43
CA ILE A 359 11.49 -7.37 -18.77
C ILE A 359 12.56 -8.26 -19.41
N GLU A 360 13.50 -8.78 -18.61
CA GLU A 360 14.55 -9.73 -19.05
C GLU A 360 14.02 -11.15 -19.32
N GLY A 361 12.79 -11.50 -18.88
CA GLY A 361 12.20 -12.84 -19.01
C GLY A 361 12.78 -13.88 -18.04
N ASP A 362 13.41 -13.46 -16.94
CA ASP A 362 14.04 -14.31 -15.89
C ASP A 362 13.37 -14.15 -14.52
N PHE A 363 12.14 -13.61 -14.47
CA PHE A 363 11.50 -13.25 -13.20
C PHE A 363 11.28 -14.46 -12.28
N LEU A 364 10.70 -15.54 -12.79
CA LEU A 364 10.32 -16.69 -11.95
C LEU A 364 11.56 -17.35 -11.31
N ASN A 365 12.62 -17.57 -12.10
CA ASN A 365 13.86 -18.16 -11.63
C ASN A 365 14.57 -17.27 -10.60
N TRP A 366 14.60 -15.96 -10.83
CA TRP A 366 15.15 -15.00 -9.87
C TRP A 366 14.29 -14.93 -8.59
N LYS A 367 12.95 -14.89 -8.73
CA LYS A 367 12.02 -14.87 -7.60
C LYS A 367 12.25 -16.07 -6.67
N ASP A 368 12.34 -17.28 -7.21
CA ASP A 368 12.50 -18.49 -6.40
C ASP A 368 13.82 -18.49 -5.60
N LYS A 369 14.90 -17.97 -6.19
CA LYS A 369 16.18 -17.78 -5.49
C LYS A 369 16.07 -16.72 -4.40
N MET A 370 15.42 -15.61 -4.68
CA MET A 370 15.24 -14.51 -3.72
C MET A 370 14.35 -14.91 -2.56
N VAL A 371 13.23 -15.60 -2.81
CA VAL A 371 12.32 -16.10 -1.75
C VAL A 371 13.05 -17.04 -0.78
N LYS A 372 13.94 -17.92 -1.28
CA LYS A 372 14.75 -18.77 -0.40
C LYS A 372 15.65 -17.94 0.53
N LYS A 373 16.29 -16.89 0.03
CA LYS A 373 17.11 -15.98 0.85
C LYS A 373 16.26 -15.21 1.87
N LEU A 374 15.14 -14.66 1.43
CA LEU A 374 14.25 -13.85 2.27
C LEU A 374 13.59 -14.62 3.43
N ASN A 375 13.55 -15.94 3.36
CA ASN A 375 13.08 -16.81 4.45
C ASN A 375 14.17 -17.10 5.51
N ASN A 376 15.43 -16.77 5.24
CA ASN A 376 16.52 -16.96 6.21
C ASN A 376 16.40 -15.94 7.34
N ARG A 377 16.65 -16.41 8.57
CA ARG A 377 16.85 -15.56 9.75
C ARG A 377 18.33 -15.56 10.11
N LEU A 378 18.95 -14.43 9.84
CA LEU A 378 20.37 -14.21 10.07
C LEU A 378 20.65 -13.91 11.55
#